data_7e96e3a68a6c18e07421e585bfaae4a0
#
_entry.id   7e96e3a68a6c18e07421e585bfaae4a0
#
_cell.length_a   1.000
_cell.length_b   1.000
_cell.length_c   1.000
_cell.angle_alpha   90.00
_cell.angle_beta   90.00
_cell.angle_gamma   90.00
#
_symmetry.space_group_name_H-M   'P 1'
#
loop_
_entity.id
_entity.type
_entity.pdbx_description
1 polymer ?
#
loop_
_entity_poly.entity_id
_entity_poly.type
_entity_poly.pdbx_seq_one_letter_code
_entity_poly.pdbx_strand_id
1 'polypeptide(L)'
;MSAVSSVLGRLVVPVVLLALVVVAAFTLFGEEERKTLTASFPRTVSVYEGSDVRVLGVPVGTVDTVTPSGTEVVVTMSYDPEVEIPADAKAVIIAPSIVGDRFIQLTPAYTGGEVLASGEVIGVDRTATPLELDDIYESLDDLNVALGPNGANENGALTDLLEVTADNFGGQGAHITQRRSLSGSIMRQAHRHADTVAF
;
A
#
# COMPACT_ATOMS: atom_id res chain seq x y z
N MET A 1 74.68 -22.90 -8.87
CA MET A 1 73.54 -22.01 -9.25
C MET A 1 72.19 -22.72 -9.38
N SER A 2 72.13 -24.03 -9.13
CA SER A 2 70.88 -24.86 -9.36
C SER A 2 69.98 -24.99 -8.14
N ALA A 3 70.42 -24.70 -6.92
CA ALA A 3 69.60 -24.82 -5.71
C ALA A 3 68.62 -23.64 -5.48
N VAL A 4 68.97 -22.45 -5.96
CA VAL A 4 68.13 -21.24 -5.80
C VAL A 4 66.91 -21.27 -6.72
N SER A 5 67.05 -21.85 -7.90
CA SER A 5 65.93 -21.96 -8.87
C SER A 5 64.88 -23.00 -8.43
N SER A 6 65.26 -24.04 -7.72
CA SER A 6 64.32 -25.06 -7.23
C SER A 6 63.51 -24.59 -5.99
N VAL A 7 64.09 -23.74 -5.16
CA VAL A 7 63.42 -23.12 -4.01
C VAL A 7 62.46 -22.03 -4.48
N LEU A 8 62.87 -21.24 -5.50
CA LEU A 8 61.99 -20.19 -6.06
C LEU A 8 60.76 -20.80 -6.73
N GLY A 9 60.91 -21.92 -7.48
CA GLY A 9 59.81 -22.62 -8.09
C GLY A 9 58.83 -23.26 -7.08
N ARG A 10 59.33 -23.70 -5.91
CA ARG A 10 58.47 -24.21 -4.83
C ARG A 10 57.69 -23.17 -4.08
N LEU A 11 58.16 -21.91 -4.06
CA LEU A 11 57.47 -20.79 -3.44
C LEU A 11 56.46 -20.12 -4.38
N VAL A 12 56.65 -20.19 -5.69
CA VAL A 12 55.74 -19.55 -6.68
C VAL A 12 54.35 -20.23 -6.65
N VAL A 13 54.27 -21.54 -6.55
CA VAL A 13 53.01 -22.25 -6.52
C VAL A 13 52.12 -21.85 -5.33
N PRO A 14 52.58 -21.86 -4.07
CA PRO A 14 51.76 -21.44 -2.95
C PRO A 14 51.39 -19.95 -2.99
N VAL A 15 52.29 -19.09 -3.49
CA VAL A 15 51.97 -17.66 -3.66
C VAL A 15 50.88 -17.41 -4.69
N VAL A 16 50.91 -18.13 -5.84
CA VAL A 16 49.88 -18.08 -6.86
C VAL A 16 48.57 -18.63 -6.33
N LEU A 17 48.58 -19.74 -5.59
CA LEU A 17 47.39 -20.28 -4.93
C LEU A 17 46.80 -19.29 -3.92
N LEU A 18 47.65 -18.69 -3.09
CA LEU A 18 47.19 -17.65 -2.14
C LEU A 18 46.58 -16.46 -2.86
N ALA A 19 47.21 -15.96 -3.93
CA ALA A 19 46.66 -14.86 -4.73
C ALA A 19 45.32 -15.25 -5.36
N LEU A 20 45.15 -16.45 -5.87
CA LEU A 20 43.87 -16.93 -6.41
C LEU A 20 42.81 -17.05 -5.33
N VAL A 21 43.15 -17.51 -4.12
CA VAL A 21 42.23 -17.56 -2.99
C VAL A 21 41.79 -16.15 -2.55
N VAL A 22 42.74 -15.20 -2.51
CA VAL A 22 42.44 -13.79 -2.17
C VAL A 22 41.54 -13.17 -3.23
N VAL A 23 41.84 -13.37 -4.51
CA VAL A 23 40.97 -12.87 -5.61
C VAL A 23 39.59 -13.51 -5.55
N ALA A 24 39.53 -14.83 -5.35
CA ALA A 24 38.26 -15.54 -5.19
C ALA A 24 37.47 -15.03 -3.95
N ALA A 25 38.16 -14.76 -2.85
CA ALA A 25 37.54 -14.17 -1.66
C ALA A 25 36.99 -12.77 -1.96
N PHE A 26 37.74 -11.92 -2.63
CA PHE A 26 37.28 -10.57 -3.03
C PHE A 26 36.09 -10.61 -4.01
N THR A 27 36.06 -11.58 -4.91
CA THR A 27 34.93 -11.71 -5.86
C THR A 27 33.70 -12.39 -5.26
N LEU A 28 33.85 -13.25 -4.26
CA LEU A 28 32.74 -13.95 -3.61
C LEU A 28 32.20 -13.21 -2.37
N PHE A 29 33.02 -12.39 -1.72
CA PHE A 29 32.65 -11.63 -0.52
C PHE A 29 32.74 -10.12 -0.71
N GLY A 30 33.02 -9.64 -1.93
CA GLY A 30 32.88 -8.22 -2.25
C GLY A 30 31.42 -7.82 -2.05
N GLU A 31 31.15 -6.98 -1.07
CA GLU A 31 29.84 -6.34 -0.92
C GLU A 31 29.59 -5.51 -2.19
N GLU A 32 28.54 -5.83 -2.92
CA GLU A 32 28.05 -4.92 -3.95
C GLU A 32 27.76 -3.58 -3.27
N GLU A 33 28.27 -2.49 -3.81
CA GLU A 33 28.01 -1.14 -3.30
C GLU A 33 26.52 -0.82 -3.44
N ARG A 34 25.72 -1.20 -2.44
CA ARG A 34 24.29 -0.89 -2.41
C ARG A 34 24.10 0.60 -2.20
N LYS A 35 23.15 1.18 -2.93
CA LYS A 35 22.68 2.54 -2.65
C LYS A 35 21.84 2.51 -1.38
N THR A 36 21.99 3.53 -0.56
CA THR A 36 21.20 3.68 0.68
C THR A 36 20.18 4.81 0.53
N LEU A 37 19.09 4.67 1.24
CA LEU A 37 18.02 5.65 1.30
C LEU A 37 17.42 5.64 2.70
N THR A 38 17.10 6.81 3.22
CA THR A 38 16.42 6.96 4.51
C THR A 38 15.03 7.55 4.29
N ALA A 39 14.01 7.04 4.99
CA ALA A 39 12.67 7.61 4.95
C ALA A 39 12.11 7.78 6.37
N SER A 40 11.52 8.94 6.65
CA SER A 40 10.83 9.21 7.91
C SER A 40 9.33 8.95 7.77
N PHE A 41 8.77 8.13 8.66
CA PHE A 41 7.35 7.83 8.68
C PHE A 41 6.73 8.30 9.99
N PRO A 42 5.46 8.73 10.02
CA PRO A 42 4.78 9.06 11.26
C PRO A 42 4.59 7.83 12.16
N ARG A 43 4.50 6.65 11.57
CA ARG A 43 4.48 5.35 12.26
C ARG A 43 4.86 4.23 11.29
N THR A 44 5.43 3.14 11.82
CA THR A 44 5.71 1.91 11.06
C THR A 44 5.09 0.73 11.79
N VAL A 45 4.10 0.09 11.20
CA VAL A 45 3.48 -1.11 11.74
C VAL A 45 3.83 -2.28 10.84
N SER A 46 4.36 -3.36 11.41
CA SER A 46 4.76 -4.58 10.68
C SER A 46 5.79 -4.34 9.55
N VAL A 47 6.65 -3.34 9.71
CA VAL A 47 7.87 -3.14 8.91
C VAL A 47 9.05 -3.41 9.84
N TYR A 48 9.93 -4.30 9.44
CA TYR A 48 11.07 -4.78 10.22
C TYR A 48 12.34 -4.73 9.40
N GLU A 49 13.47 -4.93 10.05
CA GLU A 49 14.74 -5.22 9.36
C GLU A 49 14.56 -6.45 8.47
N GLY A 50 14.99 -6.36 7.22
CA GLY A 50 14.78 -7.38 6.20
C GLY A 50 13.46 -7.29 5.44
N SER A 51 12.54 -6.37 5.78
CA SER A 51 11.35 -6.11 4.97
C SER A 51 11.75 -5.65 3.57
N ASP A 52 10.99 -6.06 2.56
CA ASP A 52 11.27 -5.71 1.17
C ASP A 52 11.11 -4.21 0.90
N VAL A 53 11.99 -3.69 0.05
CA VAL A 53 11.83 -2.41 -0.64
C VAL A 53 11.51 -2.70 -2.10
N ARG A 54 10.40 -2.15 -2.62
CA ARG A 54 9.90 -2.48 -3.95
C ARG A 54 9.67 -1.25 -4.81
N VAL A 55 9.82 -1.44 -6.12
CA VAL A 55 9.39 -0.47 -7.15
C VAL A 55 8.42 -1.20 -8.08
N LEU A 56 7.22 -0.65 -8.27
CA LEU A 56 6.13 -1.32 -9.02
C LEU A 56 5.82 -2.75 -8.55
N GLY A 57 6.01 -3.04 -7.26
CA GLY A 57 5.81 -4.37 -6.69
C GLY A 57 6.99 -5.33 -6.83
N VAL A 58 8.03 -4.97 -7.61
CA VAL A 58 9.24 -5.78 -7.79
C VAL A 58 10.20 -5.48 -6.63
N PRO A 59 10.72 -6.48 -5.90
CA PRO A 59 11.73 -6.28 -4.87
C PRO A 59 13.02 -5.75 -5.50
N VAL A 60 13.51 -4.63 -4.99
CA VAL A 60 14.75 -3.97 -5.43
C VAL A 60 15.75 -3.78 -4.29
N GLY A 61 15.32 -4.03 -3.05
CA GLY A 61 16.15 -3.82 -1.87
C GLY A 61 15.50 -4.33 -0.60
N THR A 62 16.10 -3.98 0.53
CA THR A 62 15.66 -4.38 1.87
C THR A 62 15.77 -3.24 2.86
N VAL A 63 14.98 -3.30 3.92
CA VAL A 63 15.09 -2.43 5.09
C VAL A 63 16.27 -2.89 5.92
N ASP A 64 17.19 -1.98 6.23
CA ASP A 64 18.38 -2.25 7.03
C ASP A 64 18.12 -1.99 8.52
N THR A 65 17.50 -0.83 8.84
CA THR A 65 17.20 -0.47 10.24
C THR A 65 15.86 0.26 10.34
N VAL A 66 15.20 0.08 11.48
CA VAL A 66 13.97 0.79 11.87
C VAL A 66 14.20 1.42 13.24
N THR A 67 14.32 2.73 13.29
CA THR A 67 14.69 3.44 14.51
C THR A 67 13.66 4.50 14.89
N PRO A 68 12.95 4.38 16.01
CA PRO A 68 12.08 5.43 16.52
C PRO A 68 12.87 6.70 16.84
N SER A 69 12.39 7.87 16.40
CA SER A 69 12.98 9.18 16.60
C SER A 69 11.93 10.24 16.91
N GLY A 70 11.69 10.48 18.19
CA GLY A 70 10.67 11.43 18.62
C GLY A 70 9.25 10.98 18.23
N THR A 71 8.58 11.77 17.39
CA THR A 71 7.23 11.49 16.86
C THR A 71 7.23 10.76 15.51
N GLU A 72 8.43 10.39 15.04
CA GLU A 72 8.63 9.76 13.74
C GLU A 72 9.40 8.45 13.91
N VAL A 73 9.37 7.63 12.88
CA VAL A 73 10.20 6.43 12.77
C VAL A 73 11.07 6.57 11.53
N VAL A 74 12.37 6.53 11.74
CA VAL A 74 13.38 6.62 10.68
C VAL A 74 13.69 5.21 10.20
N VAL A 75 13.49 4.96 8.92
CA VAL A 75 13.76 3.69 8.26
C VAL A 75 14.91 3.90 7.28
N THR A 76 16.02 3.19 7.51
CA THR A 76 17.12 3.13 6.55
C THR A 76 16.98 1.87 5.72
N MET A 77 17.18 1.98 4.43
CA MET A 77 17.05 0.88 3.48
C MET A 77 18.17 0.91 2.47
N SER A 78 18.54 -0.25 1.97
CA SER A 78 19.50 -0.42 0.90
C SER A 78 18.83 -1.05 -0.32
N TYR A 79 19.24 -0.65 -1.52
CA TYR A 79 18.70 -1.15 -2.78
C TYR A 79 19.78 -1.30 -3.84
N ASP A 80 19.45 -2.04 -4.88
CA ASP A 80 20.33 -2.36 -6.01
C ASP A 80 20.85 -1.07 -6.67
N PRO A 81 22.17 -0.93 -6.85
CA PRO A 81 22.78 0.24 -7.46
C PRO A 81 22.37 0.48 -8.91
N GLU A 82 21.91 -0.56 -9.63
CA GLU A 82 21.41 -0.44 -11.00
C GLU A 82 20.00 0.18 -11.06
N VAL A 83 19.28 0.18 -9.94
CA VAL A 83 17.94 0.77 -9.85
C VAL A 83 18.06 2.29 -9.70
N GLU A 84 17.39 2.99 -10.60
CA GLU A 84 17.24 4.45 -10.52
C GLU A 84 15.91 4.81 -9.88
N ILE A 85 15.97 5.71 -8.90
CA ILE A 85 14.81 6.22 -8.16
C ILE A 85 14.75 7.72 -8.44
N PRO A 86 13.59 8.27 -8.86
CA PRO A 86 13.48 9.70 -9.15
C PRO A 86 13.66 10.55 -7.89
N ALA A 87 14.21 11.75 -8.04
CA ALA A 87 14.48 12.68 -6.93
C ALA A 87 13.21 13.06 -6.14
N ASP A 88 12.05 13.06 -6.79
CA ASP A 88 10.73 13.34 -6.19
C ASP A 88 10.03 12.09 -5.63
N ALA A 89 10.73 10.97 -5.51
CA ALA A 89 10.17 9.72 -5.04
C ALA A 89 9.53 9.86 -3.65
N LYS A 90 8.49 9.08 -3.45
CA LYS A 90 7.75 8.89 -2.21
C LYS A 90 7.95 7.46 -1.71
N ALA A 91 7.95 7.29 -0.39
CA ALA A 91 7.99 5.98 0.23
C ALA A 91 6.64 5.66 0.88
N VAL A 92 6.03 4.56 0.48
CA VAL A 92 4.69 4.17 0.94
C VAL A 92 4.76 2.78 1.56
N ILE A 93 4.29 2.63 2.78
CA ILE A 93 4.15 1.31 3.41
C ILE A 93 2.89 0.66 2.83
N ILE A 94 3.05 -0.53 2.26
CA ILE A 94 1.96 -1.31 1.67
C ILE A 94 1.72 -2.56 2.50
N ALA A 95 0.46 -2.78 2.86
CA ALA A 95 -0.02 -4.00 3.49
C ALA A 95 -0.71 -4.89 2.42
N PRO A 96 -0.04 -5.91 1.88
CA PRO A 96 -0.63 -6.76 0.84
C PRO A 96 -1.73 -7.66 1.39
N SER A 97 -1.76 -7.84 2.70
CA SER A 97 -2.72 -8.68 3.42
C SER A 97 -3.04 -8.06 4.79
N ILE A 98 -4.17 -8.45 5.37
CA ILE A 98 -4.58 -8.06 6.73
C ILE A 98 -3.60 -8.65 7.77
N VAL A 99 -3.07 -9.83 7.47
CA VAL A 99 -2.10 -10.54 8.32
C VAL A 99 -0.87 -10.84 7.46
N GLY A 100 0.27 -10.31 7.85
CA GLY A 100 1.54 -10.56 7.17
C GLY A 100 2.47 -9.36 7.18
N ASP A 101 3.66 -9.59 6.65
CA ASP A 101 4.70 -8.58 6.57
C ASP A 101 4.31 -7.50 5.57
N ARG A 102 4.67 -6.27 5.90
CA ARG A 102 4.51 -5.11 5.03
C ARG A 102 5.82 -4.85 4.31
N PHE A 103 5.72 -4.15 3.19
CA PHE A 103 6.88 -3.73 2.43
C PHE A 103 6.82 -2.22 2.15
N ILE A 104 7.96 -1.64 1.81
CA ILE A 104 8.04 -0.23 1.41
C ILE A 104 8.06 -0.15 -0.11
N GLN A 105 7.07 0.55 -0.66
CA GLN A 105 6.97 0.83 -2.09
C GLN A 105 7.54 2.22 -2.36
N LEU A 106 8.55 2.29 -3.21
CA LEU A 106 9.05 3.55 -3.76
C LEU A 106 8.26 3.88 -5.04
N THR A 107 7.80 5.12 -5.15
CA THR A 107 6.93 5.57 -6.25
C THR A 107 7.13 7.06 -6.52
N PRO A 108 7.03 7.51 -7.79
CA PRO A 108 6.84 6.74 -9.01
C PRO A 108 8.07 5.93 -9.39
N ALA A 109 7.93 5.01 -10.36
CA ALA A 109 9.08 4.39 -10.99
C ALA A 109 9.82 5.42 -11.85
N TYR A 110 11.13 5.26 -11.97
CA TYR A 110 11.94 6.15 -12.79
C TYR A 110 11.57 6.04 -14.27
N THR A 111 11.31 7.18 -14.87
CA THR A 111 11.00 7.30 -16.32
C THR A 111 11.88 8.33 -17.01
N GLY A 112 12.88 8.86 -16.29
CA GLY A 112 13.80 9.89 -16.75
C GLY A 112 13.77 11.11 -15.83
N GLY A 113 14.79 11.94 -15.90
CA GLY A 113 14.94 13.14 -15.09
C GLY A 113 16.03 13.03 -14.04
N GLU A 114 15.86 13.74 -12.93
CA GLU A 114 16.82 13.76 -11.83
C GLU A 114 16.66 12.50 -10.96
N VAL A 115 17.78 11.90 -10.58
CA VAL A 115 17.84 10.67 -9.78
C VAL A 115 18.12 11.01 -8.32
N LEU A 116 17.48 10.33 -7.42
CA LEU A 116 17.73 10.43 -5.97
C LEU A 116 19.17 10.03 -5.65
N ALA A 117 19.90 10.87 -4.93
CA ALA A 117 21.26 10.57 -4.53
C ALA A 117 21.29 9.47 -3.44
N SER A 118 22.36 8.65 -3.44
CA SER A 118 22.56 7.70 -2.34
C SER A 118 22.74 8.42 -1.01
N GLY A 119 22.07 7.95 0.05
CA GLY A 119 22.10 8.57 1.37
C GLY A 119 21.08 9.70 1.55
N GLU A 120 20.25 9.99 0.55
CA GLU A 120 19.23 11.03 0.65
C GLU A 120 18.09 10.63 1.61
N VAL A 121 17.35 11.65 2.09
CA VAL A 121 16.29 11.47 3.07
C VAL A 121 14.94 11.86 2.46
N ILE A 122 13.99 10.94 2.50
CA ILE A 122 12.57 11.20 2.19
C ILE A 122 11.88 11.62 3.49
N GLY A 123 11.44 12.88 3.55
CA GLY A 123 10.73 13.42 4.71
C GLY A 123 9.30 12.87 4.83
N VAL A 124 8.69 13.08 6.00
CA VAL A 124 7.33 12.63 6.33
C VAL A 124 6.27 13.13 5.34
N ASP A 125 6.47 14.29 4.76
CA ASP A 125 5.61 14.88 3.72
C ASP A 125 5.57 14.05 2.43
N ARG A 126 6.58 13.23 2.19
CA ARG A 126 6.70 12.33 1.05
C ARG A 126 6.54 10.84 1.43
N THR A 127 6.04 10.56 2.62
CA THR A 127 5.78 9.20 3.09
C THR A 127 4.30 8.98 3.34
N ALA A 128 3.85 7.73 3.26
CA ALA A 128 2.49 7.35 3.61
C ALA A 128 2.46 5.98 4.29
N THR A 129 1.54 5.83 5.23
CA THR A 129 1.26 4.58 5.93
C THR A 129 -0.19 4.16 5.66
N PRO A 130 -0.49 2.86 5.62
CA PRO A 130 -1.87 2.40 5.47
C PRO A 130 -2.70 2.79 6.69
N LEU A 131 -4.00 2.98 6.49
CA LEU A 131 -4.96 3.14 7.58
C LEU A 131 -5.01 1.85 8.40
N GLU A 132 -4.99 2.01 9.71
CA GLU A 132 -5.20 0.90 10.64
C GLU A 132 -6.70 0.72 10.92
N LEU A 133 -7.07 -0.47 11.41
CA LEU A 133 -8.46 -0.72 11.80
C LEU A 133 -8.93 0.23 12.90
N ASP A 134 -8.03 0.61 13.80
CA ASP A 134 -8.33 1.56 14.88
C ASP A 134 -8.69 2.95 14.34
N ASP A 135 -8.01 3.43 13.27
CA ASP A 135 -8.34 4.71 12.61
C ASP A 135 -9.75 4.66 11.97
N ILE A 136 -10.16 3.48 11.49
CA ILE A 136 -11.50 3.26 10.93
C ILE A 136 -12.55 3.28 12.04
N TYR A 137 -12.27 2.63 13.17
CA TYR A 137 -13.17 2.65 14.33
C TYR A 137 -13.31 4.05 14.91
N GLU A 138 -12.23 4.82 15.04
CA GLU A 138 -12.26 6.21 15.47
C GLU A 138 -13.12 7.07 14.51
N SER A 139 -12.93 6.90 13.20
CA SER A 139 -13.72 7.60 12.19
C SER A 139 -15.20 7.23 12.24
N LEU A 140 -15.55 5.98 12.56
CA LEU A 140 -16.92 5.53 12.74
C LEU A 140 -17.53 6.06 14.03
N ASP A 141 -16.74 6.15 15.10
CA ASP A 141 -17.18 6.74 16.38
C ASP A 141 -17.44 8.25 16.20
N ASP A 142 -16.53 8.96 15.56
CA ASP A 142 -16.69 10.38 15.21
C ASP A 142 -17.96 10.61 14.37
N LEU A 143 -18.20 9.74 13.37
CA LEU A 143 -19.41 9.80 12.56
C LEU A 143 -20.67 9.56 13.42
N ASN A 144 -20.62 8.58 14.31
CA ASN A 144 -21.73 8.26 15.20
C ASN A 144 -22.02 9.42 16.17
N VAL A 145 -20.98 10.03 16.74
CA VAL A 145 -21.08 11.23 17.59
C VAL A 145 -21.63 12.42 16.79
N ALA A 146 -21.13 12.62 15.56
CA ALA A 146 -21.58 13.71 14.69
C ALA A 146 -23.05 13.56 14.27
N LEU A 147 -23.54 12.35 14.07
CA LEU A 147 -24.95 12.07 13.75
C LEU A 147 -25.85 11.90 14.99
N GLY A 148 -25.24 11.86 16.17
CA GLY A 148 -25.95 11.68 17.45
C GLY A 148 -26.66 12.97 17.91
N PRO A 149 -27.37 12.87 19.05
CA PRO A 149 -28.19 13.96 19.57
C PRO A 149 -27.40 15.21 20.01
N ASN A 150 -26.08 15.08 20.18
CA ASN A 150 -25.17 16.19 20.52
C ASN A 150 -24.36 16.68 19.29
N GLY A 151 -24.64 16.18 18.10
CA GLY A 151 -23.98 16.55 16.84
C GLY A 151 -24.92 17.20 15.82
N ALA A 152 -24.75 16.86 14.55
CA ALA A 152 -25.57 17.40 13.46
C ALA A 152 -27.08 17.11 13.60
N ASN A 153 -27.43 16.08 14.39
CA ASN A 153 -28.83 15.74 14.69
C ASN A 153 -29.34 16.35 16.01
N GLU A 154 -28.65 17.32 16.58
CA GLU A 154 -29.06 17.99 17.83
C GLU A 154 -30.48 18.53 17.78
N ASN A 155 -30.92 19.01 16.62
CA ASN A 155 -32.28 19.52 16.39
C ASN A 155 -33.24 18.45 15.83
N GLY A 156 -32.87 17.20 15.82
CA GLY A 156 -33.72 16.12 15.34
C GLY A 156 -33.90 16.04 13.81
N ALA A 157 -33.18 16.85 13.05
CA ALA A 157 -33.39 17.01 11.60
C ALA A 157 -33.27 15.68 10.81
N LEU A 158 -32.35 14.79 11.21
CA LEU A 158 -32.23 13.47 10.62
C LEU A 158 -33.39 12.57 11.03
N THR A 159 -33.82 12.65 12.29
CA THR A 159 -34.95 11.90 12.82
C THR A 159 -36.24 12.34 12.12
N ASP A 160 -36.45 13.63 11.97
CA ASP A 160 -37.61 14.22 11.25
C ASP A 160 -37.62 13.79 9.78
N LEU A 161 -36.45 13.77 9.12
CA LEU A 161 -36.34 13.30 7.74
C LEU A 161 -36.69 11.82 7.61
N LEU A 162 -36.24 10.99 8.55
CA LEU A 162 -36.56 9.56 8.56
C LEU A 162 -38.03 9.32 8.83
N GLU A 163 -38.65 10.08 9.75
CA GLU A 163 -40.07 9.99 10.09
C GLU A 163 -40.96 10.43 8.91
N VAL A 164 -40.65 11.58 8.32
CA VAL A 164 -41.36 12.05 7.09
C VAL A 164 -41.22 11.08 5.94
N THR A 165 -40.03 10.47 5.79
CA THR A 165 -39.78 9.46 4.77
C THR A 165 -40.61 8.20 5.05
N ALA A 166 -40.60 7.70 6.29
CA ALA A 166 -41.36 6.54 6.70
C ALA A 166 -42.87 6.75 6.52
N ASP A 167 -43.39 7.93 6.88
CA ASP A 167 -44.80 8.28 6.68
C ASP A 167 -45.18 8.35 5.19
N ASN A 168 -44.33 8.95 4.38
CA ASN A 168 -44.54 9.00 2.94
C ASN A 168 -44.55 7.60 2.30
N PHE A 169 -43.67 6.69 2.71
CA PHE A 169 -43.64 5.33 2.24
C PHE A 169 -44.76 4.45 2.87
N GLY A 170 -45.03 4.63 4.16
CA GLY A 170 -46.08 3.90 4.88
C GLY A 170 -47.47 4.15 4.34
N GLY A 171 -47.81 5.41 3.93
CA GLY A 171 -49.08 5.78 3.36
C GLY A 171 -49.31 5.30 1.90
N GLN A 172 -48.24 5.00 1.15
CA GLN A 172 -48.34 4.71 -0.27
C GLN A 172 -48.58 3.24 -0.60
N GLY A 173 -48.43 2.32 0.35
CA GLY A 173 -48.67 0.87 0.13
C GLY A 173 -50.05 0.57 -0.41
N ALA A 174 -51.08 1.23 0.10
CA ALA A 174 -52.48 1.07 -0.38
C ALA A 174 -52.65 1.61 -1.81
N HIS A 175 -52.06 2.75 -2.13
CA HIS A 175 -52.13 3.35 -3.46
C HIS A 175 -51.38 2.55 -4.53
N ILE A 176 -50.24 1.94 -4.18
CA ILE A 176 -49.49 1.04 -5.09
C ILE A 176 -50.32 -0.22 -5.38
N THR A 177 -50.94 -0.80 -4.36
CA THR A 177 -51.80 -1.99 -4.51
C THR A 177 -53.03 -1.68 -5.35
N GLN A 178 -53.66 -0.53 -5.17
CA GLN A 178 -54.81 -0.06 -5.92
C GLN A 178 -54.46 0.20 -7.39
N ARG A 179 -53.32 0.81 -7.69
CA ARG A 179 -52.86 1.00 -9.08
C ARG A 179 -52.59 -0.34 -9.78
N ARG A 180 -52.02 -1.31 -9.06
CA ARG A 180 -51.80 -2.67 -9.58
C ARG A 180 -53.12 -3.41 -9.91
N SER A 181 -54.14 -3.24 -9.07
CA SER A 181 -55.46 -3.86 -9.30
C SER A 181 -56.20 -3.21 -10.47
N LEU A 182 -56.10 -1.86 -10.62
CA LEU A 182 -56.67 -1.14 -11.77
C LEU A 182 -56.01 -1.53 -13.10
N SER A 183 -54.67 -1.65 -13.14
CA SER A 183 -53.96 -2.11 -14.34
C SER A 183 -54.36 -3.52 -14.73
N GLY A 184 -54.53 -4.42 -13.76
CA GLY A 184 -54.99 -5.77 -14.01
C GLY A 184 -56.41 -5.86 -14.50
N SER A 185 -57.33 -4.96 -14.09
CA SER A 185 -58.70 -4.90 -14.57
C SER A 185 -58.79 -4.37 -16.01
N ILE A 186 -58.00 -3.33 -16.33
CA ILE A 186 -57.92 -2.77 -17.68
C ILE A 186 -57.40 -3.81 -18.69
N MET A 187 -56.33 -4.54 -18.31
CA MET A 187 -55.82 -5.64 -19.18
C MET A 187 -56.86 -6.76 -19.43
N ARG A 188 -57.60 -7.15 -18.41
CA ARG A 188 -58.66 -8.16 -18.55
C ARG A 188 -59.84 -7.67 -19.43
N GLN A 189 -60.13 -6.38 -19.37
CA GLN A 189 -61.16 -5.77 -20.19
C GLN A 189 -60.71 -5.64 -21.65
N ALA A 190 -59.48 -5.28 -21.90
CA ALA A 190 -58.86 -5.23 -23.23
C ALA A 190 -58.86 -6.62 -23.90
N HIS A 191 -58.51 -7.67 -23.13
CA HIS A 191 -58.54 -9.05 -23.66
C HIS A 191 -59.92 -9.53 -24.03
N ARG A 192 -60.94 -9.22 -23.24
CA ARG A 192 -62.32 -9.53 -23.55
C ARG A 192 -62.90 -8.84 -24.80
N HIS A 193 -62.43 -7.58 -25.05
CA HIS A 193 -62.81 -6.87 -26.26
C HIS A 193 -62.12 -7.42 -27.50
N ALA A 194 -60.88 -7.89 -27.39
CA ALA A 194 -60.17 -8.50 -28.49
C ALA A 194 -60.84 -9.82 -28.95
N ASP A 195 -61.35 -10.62 -28.00
CA ASP A 195 -62.05 -11.90 -28.31
C ASP A 195 -63.44 -11.68 -28.90
N THR A 196 -64.07 -10.50 -28.75
CA THR A 196 -65.39 -10.21 -29.27
C THR A 196 -65.34 -9.64 -30.70
N VAL A 197 -64.21 -9.21 -31.20
CA VAL A 197 -64.05 -8.66 -32.57
C VAL A 197 -63.43 -9.69 -33.54
N ALA A 198 -63.17 -10.91 -33.09
CA ALA A 198 -62.55 -11.97 -33.89
C ALA A 198 -63.59 -12.96 -34.53
N PHE A 199 -64.83 -12.51 -34.77
CA PHE A 199 -65.84 -13.23 -35.55
C PHE A 199 -66.32 -12.43 -36.78
#